data_2a308754090fb3d20f471439994a69b4
#
_entry.id   2a308754090fb3d20f471439994a69b4
#
_cell.length_a   1.000
_cell.length_b   1.000
_cell.length_c   1.000
_cell.angle_alpha   90.00
_cell.angle_beta   90.00
_cell.angle_gamma   90.00
#
_symmetry.space_group_name_H-M   'P 1'
#
loop_
_entity.id
_entity.type
_entity.pdbx_description
1 polymer ?
#
loop_
_entity_poly.entity_id
_entity_poly.type
_entity_poly.pdbx_seq_one_letter_code
_entity_poly.pdbx_strand_id
1 'polypeptide(L)'
;MNRTYIALLFAIFFSVTALCAQSHRLTLDVVGMKEKKGNLLISVYDSAEDYLKKPVKTLTTPADALTKRVVLELESGTYAVVIYQDLNSNGKVDRNFFRLPTEPCGFSRDARPKMGPPRYKPASFNLSEDTEMSIKLK
;
A
#
# COMPACT_ATOMS: atom_id res chain seq x y z
N MET A 1 67.27 -27.59 1.67
CA MET A 1 65.93 -28.10 1.30
C MET A 1 64.87 -27.12 1.81
N ASN A 2 64.54 -26.18 1.01
CA ASN A 2 63.54 -25.14 1.39
C ASN A 2 62.23 -25.47 0.73
N ARG A 3 61.28 -25.94 1.51
CA ARG A 3 59.91 -26.17 1.06
C ARG A 3 59.14 -24.91 1.34
N THR A 4 59.06 -24.07 0.31
CA THR A 4 58.21 -22.88 0.30
C THR A 4 56.78 -23.33 0.17
N TYR A 5 56.01 -23.25 1.28
CA TYR A 5 54.59 -23.43 1.25
C TYR A 5 53.97 -22.14 0.69
N ILE A 6 53.60 -22.19 -0.56
CA ILE A 6 52.75 -21.16 -1.17
C ILE A 6 51.35 -21.38 -0.59
N ALA A 7 51.02 -20.62 0.45
CA ALA A 7 49.68 -20.51 0.94
C ALA A 7 48.87 -19.72 -0.08
N LEU A 8 48.11 -20.43 -0.92
CA LEU A 8 47.09 -19.83 -1.79
C LEU A 8 45.94 -19.37 -0.88
N LEU A 9 46.04 -18.13 -0.46
CA LEU A 9 44.92 -17.43 0.15
C LEU A 9 43.87 -17.18 -0.94
N PHE A 10 42.94 -18.13 -1.06
CA PHE A 10 41.71 -17.91 -1.79
C PHE A 10 40.87 -16.91 -0.98
N ALA A 11 41.11 -15.63 -1.23
CA ALA A 11 40.23 -14.57 -0.79
C ALA A 11 38.90 -14.74 -1.57
N ILE A 12 37.98 -15.49 -0.99
CA ILE A 12 36.61 -15.51 -1.41
C ILE A 12 36.07 -14.11 -1.10
N PHE A 13 36.11 -13.25 -2.10
CA PHE A 13 35.43 -12.00 -2.09
C PHE A 13 33.93 -12.33 -2.12
N PHE A 14 33.39 -12.52 -0.94
CA PHE A 14 31.92 -12.57 -0.76
C PHE A 14 31.42 -11.15 -1.07
N SER A 15 31.20 -10.89 -2.36
CA SER A 15 30.47 -9.70 -2.79
C SER A 15 29.06 -9.84 -2.23
N VAL A 16 28.86 -9.32 -1.03
CA VAL A 16 27.54 -9.04 -0.53
C VAL A 16 27.02 -7.93 -1.42
N THR A 17 26.39 -8.31 -2.53
CA THR A 17 25.51 -7.40 -3.25
C THR A 17 24.39 -7.10 -2.29
N ALA A 18 24.51 -5.98 -1.57
CA ALA A 18 23.40 -5.41 -0.86
C ALA A 18 22.31 -5.20 -1.94
N LEU A 19 21.31 -6.08 -1.94
CA LEU A 19 20.11 -5.92 -2.73
C LEU A 19 19.44 -4.69 -2.15
N CYS A 20 19.82 -3.52 -2.69
CA CYS A 20 19.19 -2.26 -2.30
C CYS A 20 17.76 -2.37 -2.79
N ALA A 21 16.84 -2.65 -1.88
CA ALA A 21 15.42 -2.68 -2.18
C ALA A 21 15.08 -1.30 -2.78
N GLN A 22 14.73 -1.29 -4.06
CA GLN A 22 14.47 -0.07 -4.79
C GLN A 22 13.13 0.49 -4.35
N SER A 23 13.15 1.63 -3.70
CA SER A 23 11.97 2.34 -3.24
C SER A 23 11.40 3.21 -4.36
N HIS A 24 10.09 3.17 -4.52
CA HIS A 24 9.35 3.95 -5.51
C HIS A 24 8.25 4.77 -4.83
N ARG A 25 7.91 5.88 -5.45
CA ARG A 25 6.81 6.73 -5.01
C ARG A 25 5.50 6.26 -5.62
N LEU A 26 4.54 5.98 -4.75
CA LEU A 26 3.16 5.78 -5.11
C LEU A 26 2.38 7.05 -4.80
N THR A 27 1.94 7.76 -5.82
CA THR A 27 1.10 8.95 -5.70
C THR A 27 -0.36 8.56 -5.87
N LEU A 28 -1.16 8.83 -4.86
CA LEU A 28 -2.59 8.55 -4.84
C LEU A 28 -3.37 9.85 -4.94
N ASP A 29 -4.18 9.99 -5.97
CA ASP A 29 -5.18 11.04 -6.09
C ASP A 29 -6.52 10.52 -5.58
N VAL A 30 -6.85 10.88 -4.34
CA VAL A 30 -8.11 10.49 -3.72
C VAL A 30 -9.19 11.46 -4.15
N VAL A 31 -10.22 10.96 -4.82
CA VAL A 31 -11.31 11.76 -5.37
C VAL A 31 -12.68 11.22 -4.93
N GLY A 32 -13.72 11.99 -5.12
CA GLY A 32 -15.09 11.56 -4.82
C GLY A 32 -15.51 11.75 -3.36
N MET A 33 -14.73 12.42 -2.55
CA MET A 33 -15.17 12.86 -1.22
C MET A 33 -16.34 13.84 -1.36
N LYS A 34 -17.40 13.59 -0.63
CA LYS A 34 -18.60 14.47 -0.64
C LYS A 34 -18.52 15.58 0.38
N GLU A 35 -17.73 15.38 1.42
CA GLU A 35 -17.58 16.29 2.54
C GLU A 35 -16.09 16.45 2.91
N LYS A 36 -15.73 17.66 3.31
CA LYS A 36 -14.41 17.94 3.93
C LYS A 36 -14.50 17.67 5.42
N LYS A 37 -14.54 16.38 5.77
CA LYS A 37 -14.78 15.96 7.16
C LYS A 37 -14.04 14.68 7.50
N GLY A 38 -13.59 14.60 8.74
CA GLY A 38 -12.91 13.42 9.26
C GLY A 38 -11.50 13.22 8.69
N ASN A 39 -11.11 11.97 8.59
CA ASN A 39 -9.80 11.56 8.12
C ASN A 39 -9.88 10.56 6.97
N LEU A 40 -8.84 10.52 6.16
CA LEU A 40 -8.62 9.42 5.22
C LEU A 40 -7.75 8.37 5.91
N LEU A 41 -8.25 7.16 5.99
CA LEU A 41 -7.50 5.98 6.45
C LEU A 41 -7.04 5.22 5.21
N ILE A 42 -5.74 5.21 4.97
CA ILE A 42 -5.12 4.58 3.82
C ILE A 42 -4.39 3.34 4.30
N SER A 43 -4.70 2.18 3.73
CA SER A 43 -4.09 0.91 4.06
C SER A 43 -3.52 0.25 2.81
N VAL A 44 -2.26 -0.18 2.89
CA VAL A 44 -1.53 -0.87 1.83
C VAL A 44 -1.33 -2.33 2.22
N TYR A 45 -1.60 -3.23 1.31
CA TYR A 45 -1.47 -4.68 1.48
C TYR A 45 -0.59 -5.26 0.38
N ASP A 46 0.28 -6.20 0.74
CA ASP A 46 1.23 -6.86 -0.18
C ASP A 46 0.90 -8.31 -0.47
N SER A 47 -0.18 -8.85 0.12
CA SER A 47 -0.58 -10.24 -0.07
C SER A 47 -2.10 -10.42 -0.01
N ALA A 48 -2.59 -11.45 -0.69
CA ALA A 48 -4.00 -11.83 -0.63
C ALA A 48 -4.39 -12.40 0.73
N GLU A 49 -3.46 -12.99 1.45
CA GLU A 49 -3.70 -13.60 2.77
C GLU A 49 -3.98 -12.53 3.83
N ASP A 50 -3.20 -11.45 3.81
CA ASP A 50 -3.29 -10.35 4.77
C ASP A 50 -4.26 -9.23 4.33
N TYR A 51 -4.78 -9.34 3.11
CA TYR A 51 -5.68 -8.33 2.55
C TYR A 51 -6.91 -8.10 3.44
N LEU A 52 -7.17 -6.83 3.75
CA LEU A 52 -8.22 -6.35 4.67
C LEU A 52 -8.07 -6.83 6.14
N LYS A 53 -6.95 -7.46 6.49
CA LYS A 53 -6.68 -7.95 7.84
C LYS A 53 -5.46 -7.27 8.44
N LYS A 54 -4.32 -7.35 7.75
CA LYS A 54 -3.03 -6.86 8.26
C LYS A 54 -2.30 -6.05 7.17
N PRO A 55 -2.46 -4.72 7.15
CA PRO A 55 -1.75 -3.89 6.20
C PRO A 55 -0.24 -3.84 6.50
N VAL A 56 0.58 -3.76 5.45
CA VAL A 56 2.04 -3.55 5.58
C VAL A 56 2.37 -2.08 5.82
N LYS A 57 1.48 -1.19 5.42
CA LYS A 57 1.62 0.25 5.68
C LYS A 57 0.24 0.89 5.86
N THR A 58 0.16 1.81 6.80
CA THR A 58 -1.03 2.64 7.03
C THR A 58 -0.65 4.10 7.08
N LEU A 59 -1.55 4.95 6.62
CA LEU A 59 -1.43 6.39 6.73
C LEU A 59 -2.80 6.98 7.06
N THR A 60 -2.83 7.88 8.02
CA THR A 60 -4.02 8.69 8.34
C THR A 60 -3.72 10.14 8.02
N THR A 61 -4.59 10.81 7.30
CA THR A 61 -4.46 12.22 6.95
C THR A 61 -5.83 12.91 6.97
N PRO A 62 -5.92 14.19 7.34
CA PRO A 62 -7.20 14.89 7.36
C PRO A 62 -7.86 14.93 5.98
N ALA A 63 -9.18 14.74 5.95
CA ALA A 63 -10.02 14.93 4.75
C ALA A 63 -10.48 16.40 4.65
N ASP A 64 -9.51 17.30 4.46
CA ASP A 64 -9.68 18.78 4.47
C ASP A 64 -10.04 19.38 3.10
N ALA A 65 -10.11 18.55 2.07
CA ALA A 65 -10.47 18.94 0.71
C ALA A 65 -11.35 17.85 0.05
N LEU A 66 -12.05 18.16 -1.03
CA LEU A 66 -12.86 17.18 -1.78
C LEU A 66 -12.01 16.23 -2.64
N THR A 67 -10.76 16.60 -2.87
CA THR A 67 -9.72 15.78 -3.51
C THR A 67 -8.44 15.91 -2.71
N LYS A 68 -7.68 14.84 -2.59
CA LYS A 68 -6.42 14.86 -1.83
C LYS A 68 -5.36 14.04 -2.52
N ARG A 69 -4.20 14.63 -2.71
CA ARG A 69 -3.00 13.93 -3.18
C ARG A 69 -2.20 13.43 -1.99
N VAL A 70 -1.86 12.16 -2.01
CA VAL A 70 -1.06 11.49 -0.99
C VAL A 70 0.08 10.75 -1.65
N VAL A 71 1.27 10.86 -1.08
CA VAL A 71 2.47 10.18 -1.59
C VAL A 71 2.95 9.17 -0.55
N LEU A 72 3.17 7.94 -0.99
CA LEU A 72 3.75 6.86 -0.18
C LEU A 72 5.04 6.38 -0.84
N GLU A 73 6.03 6.08 -0.04
CA GLU A 73 7.23 5.38 -0.49
C GLU A 73 7.13 3.90 -0.11
N LEU A 74 7.28 3.03 -1.11
CA LEU A 74 7.18 1.59 -0.99
C LEU A 74 8.29 0.93 -1.81
N GLU A 75 8.75 -0.22 -1.38
CA GLU A 75 9.68 -1.04 -2.15
C GLU A 75 9.00 -1.60 -3.40
N SER A 76 9.78 -2.05 -4.39
CA SER A 76 9.24 -2.79 -5.54
C SER A 76 8.44 -3.98 -5.06
N GLY A 77 7.23 -4.16 -5.60
CA GLY A 77 6.36 -5.25 -5.19
C GLY A 77 4.95 -5.15 -5.77
N THR A 78 4.12 -6.09 -5.39
CA THR A 78 2.70 -6.10 -5.75
C THR A 78 1.86 -5.69 -4.56
N TYR A 79 1.03 -4.67 -4.72
CA TYR A 79 0.27 -4.07 -3.65
C TYR A 79 -1.20 -3.89 -4.02
N ALA A 80 -2.06 -3.83 -3.02
CA ALA A 80 -3.41 -3.30 -3.10
C ALA A 80 -3.58 -2.19 -2.08
N VAL A 81 -4.29 -1.13 -2.44
CA VAL A 81 -4.57 0.00 -1.57
C VAL A 81 -6.07 0.09 -1.32
N VAL A 82 -6.42 0.33 -0.07
CA VAL A 82 -7.79 0.57 0.37
C VAL A 82 -7.83 1.89 1.13
N ILE A 83 -8.79 2.74 0.79
CA ILE A 83 -8.97 4.05 1.41
C ILE A 83 -10.39 4.14 1.95
N TYR A 84 -10.52 4.56 3.20
CA TYR A 84 -11.78 4.91 3.84
C TYR A 84 -11.77 6.36 4.26
N GLN A 85 -12.90 7.03 4.14
CA GLN A 85 -13.11 8.33 4.77
C GLN A 85 -13.81 8.12 6.12
N ASP A 86 -13.05 8.18 7.19
CA ASP A 86 -13.52 8.11 8.56
C ASP A 86 -14.18 9.44 8.94
N LEU A 87 -15.48 9.54 8.75
CA LEU A 87 -16.24 10.77 8.90
C LEU A 87 -16.39 11.23 10.36
N ASN A 88 -16.36 10.31 11.30
CA ASN A 88 -16.48 10.59 12.73
C ASN A 88 -15.15 10.64 13.45
N SER A 89 -14.03 10.40 12.75
CA SER A 89 -12.66 10.42 13.27
C SER A 89 -12.44 9.46 14.46
N ASN A 90 -13.11 8.29 14.43
CA ASN A 90 -12.96 7.27 15.48
C ASN A 90 -11.77 6.34 15.22
N GLY A 91 -11.07 6.48 14.09
CA GLY A 91 -9.91 5.67 13.70
C GLY A 91 -10.25 4.25 13.24
N LYS A 92 -11.52 3.97 12.98
CA LYS A 92 -12.03 2.65 12.59
C LYS A 92 -12.93 2.78 11.38
N VAL A 93 -13.06 1.69 10.63
CA VAL A 93 -14.05 1.58 9.55
C VAL A 93 -15.38 1.19 10.17
N ASP A 94 -16.34 2.09 10.15
CA ASP A 94 -17.69 1.81 10.62
C ASP A 94 -18.43 0.90 9.64
N ARG A 95 -19.13 -0.08 10.19
CA ARG A 95 -19.85 -1.11 9.43
C ARG A 95 -21.27 -1.24 9.93
N ASN A 96 -22.19 -1.52 9.02
CA ASN A 96 -23.57 -1.82 9.37
C ASN A 96 -23.73 -3.26 9.89
N PHE A 97 -24.96 -3.64 10.23
CA PHE A 97 -25.31 -4.99 10.68
C PHE A 97 -24.85 -6.08 9.71
N PHE A 98 -24.82 -5.83 8.40
CA PHE A 98 -24.35 -6.76 7.37
C PHE A 98 -22.84 -6.70 7.13
N ARG A 99 -22.08 -6.05 8.02
CA ARG A 99 -20.62 -5.83 7.93
C ARG A 99 -20.16 -5.04 6.68
N LEU A 100 -21.08 -4.34 6.05
CA LEU A 100 -20.74 -3.43 4.94
C LEU A 100 -20.26 -2.10 5.50
N PRO A 101 -19.21 -1.49 4.92
CA PRO A 101 -18.79 -0.15 5.31
C PRO A 101 -19.94 0.83 5.14
N THR A 102 -20.16 1.66 6.15
CA THR A 102 -21.13 2.77 6.09
C THR A 102 -20.47 4.07 5.66
N GLU A 103 -19.15 4.09 5.65
CA GLU A 103 -18.33 5.23 5.28
C GLU A 103 -17.83 5.09 3.84
N PRO A 104 -17.61 6.22 3.15
CA PRO A 104 -17.08 6.19 1.78
C PRO A 104 -15.76 5.42 1.70
N CYS A 105 -15.63 4.54 0.73
CA CYS A 105 -14.42 3.75 0.53
C CYS A 105 -14.04 3.67 -0.94
N GLY A 106 -12.77 3.45 -1.20
CA GLY A 106 -12.21 3.26 -2.52
C GLY A 106 -11.07 2.24 -2.50
N PHE A 107 -10.86 1.63 -3.65
CA PHE A 107 -9.88 0.56 -3.83
C PHE A 107 -8.99 0.88 -5.03
N SER A 108 -7.71 0.49 -4.96
CA SER A 108 -6.80 0.61 -6.09
C SER A 108 -7.37 -0.07 -7.34
N ARG A 109 -7.02 0.46 -8.52
CA ARG A 109 -7.53 0.04 -9.83
C ARG A 109 -9.06 0.15 -9.98
N ASP A 110 -9.72 1.00 -9.19
CA ASP A 110 -11.18 1.11 -9.16
C ASP A 110 -11.89 -0.26 -9.00
N ALA A 111 -11.26 -1.18 -8.30
CA ALA A 111 -11.84 -2.49 -8.04
C ALA A 111 -13.22 -2.32 -7.38
N ARG A 112 -14.21 -2.99 -7.95
CA ARG A 112 -15.62 -2.79 -7.53
C ARG A 112 -16.07 -3.88 -6.57
N PRO A 113 -16.71 -3.47 -5.47
CA PRO A 113 -17.44 -4.41 -4.62
C PRO A 113 -18.57 -5.06 -5.42
N LYS A 114 -18.74 -6.36 -5.29
CA LYS A 114 -19.88 -7.08 -5.89
C LYS A 114 -20.85 -7.56 -4.82
N MET A 115 -20.37 -8.31 -3.85
CA MET A 115 -21.13 -8.80 -2.69
C MET A 115 -20.24 -8.69 -1.45
N GLY A 116 -19.70 -7.51 -1.22
CA GLY A 116 -18.68 -7.22 -0.22
C GLY A 116 -17.44 -6.58 -0.87
N PRO A 117 -16.38 -6.31 -0.10
CA PRO A 117 -15.17 -5.68 -0.64
C PRO A 117 -14.58 -6.51 -1.79
N PRO A 118 -13.95 -5.86 -2.79
CA PRO A 118 -13.30 -6.58 -3.87
C PRO A 118 -12.19 -7.47 -3.32
N ARG A 119 -11.90 -8.56 -4.04
CA ARG A 119 -10.77 -9.43 -3.70
C ARG A 119 -9.44 -8.72 -3.96
N TYR A 120 -8.36 -9.24 -3.39
CA TYR A 120 -7.00 -8.70 -3.57
C TYR A 120 -6.60 -8.59 -5.04
N LYS A 121 -6.75 -9.65 -5.82
CA LYS A 121 -6.29 -9.70 -7.22
C LYS A 121 -6.85 -8.58 -8.11
N PRO A 122 -8.15 -8.27 -8.13
CA PRO A 122 -8.67 -7.13 -8.87
C PRO A 122 -8.14 -5.77 -8.42
N ALA A 123 -7.80 -5.62 -7.16
CA ALA A 123 -7.27 -4.39 -6.58
C ALA A 123 -5.74 -4.29 -6.67
N SER A 124 -5.04 -5.40 -6.89
CA SER A 124 -3.58 -5.42 -6.87
C SER A 124 -2.96 -4.82 -8.14
N PHE A 125 -1.83 -4.18 -7.97
CA PHE A 125 -0.99 -3.61 -9.03
C PHE A 125 0.47 -3.85 -8.71
N ASN A 126 1.31 -3.86 -9.75
CA ASN A 126 2.76 -3.97 -9.58
C ASN A 126 3.39 -2.58 -9.50
N LEU A 127 4.20 -2.35 -8.47
CA LEU A 127 4.99 -1.15 -8.27
C LEU A 127 6.46 -1.46 -8.57
N SER A 128 6.94 -1.10 -9.75
CA SER A 128 8.32 -1.28 -10.22
C SER A 128 8.97 0.04 -10.63
N GLU A 129 8.23 1.13 -10.57
CA GLU A 129 8.64 2.50 -10.87
C GLU A 129 7.72 3.48 -10.14
N ASP A 130 8.07 4.77 -10.12
CA ASP A 130 7.19 5.80 -9.58
C ASP A 130 5.84 5.77 -10.32
N THR A 131 4.76 5.61 -9.57
CA THR A 131 3.42 5.35 -10.12
C THR A 131 2.41 6.34 -9.56
N GLU A 132 1.54 6.84 -10.42
CA GLU A 132 0.36 7.63 -10.02
C GLU A 132 -0.91 6.85 -10.29
N MET A 133 -1.87 6.93 -9.38
CA MET A 133 -3.21 6.41 -9.61
C MET A 133 -4.27 7.23 -8.89
N SER A 134 -5.45 7.29 -9.49
CA SER A 134 -6.63 7.88 -8.88
C SER A 134 -7.48 6.81 -8.21
N ILE A 135 -7.94 7.07 -6.99
CA ILE A 135 -8.87 6.20 -6.26
C ILE A 135 -10.12 7.00 -5.92
N LYS A 136 -11.25 6.55 -6.45
CA LYS A 136 -12.54 7.20 -6.21
C LYS A 136 -13.26 6.58 -5.03
N LEU A 137 -13.57 7.40 -4.04
CA LEU A 137 -14.44 7.02 -2.92
C LEU A 137 -15.90 6.99 -3.37
N LYS A 138 -16.63 5.99 -2.90
CA LYS A 138 -18.06 5.78 -3.19
C LYS A 138 -18.80 5.45 -1.91
#